data_020ed85cddc47bb77ae225d8d0b1d0e9
#
_entry.id   020ed85cddc47bb77ae225d8d0b1d0e9
#
_cell.length_a   1.000
_cell.length_b   1.000
_cell.length_c   1.000
_cell.angle_alpha   90.00
_cell.angle_beta   90.00
_cell.angle_gamma   90.00
#
_symmetry.space_group_name_H-M   'P 1'
#
loop_
_entity.id
_entity.type
_entity.pdbx_description
1 polymer ?
#
loop_
_entity_poly.entity_id
_entity_poly.type
_entity_poly.pdbx_seq_one_letter_code
_entity_poly.pdbx_strand_id
1 'polypeptide(L)'
;MTSNPEPDDVGRDQTERRAAKTGDAGPSGAAILAVFDDLVADLVEALADLDDWGHSGGRSDQYRHDVVADEVLLAGLHREGFAVLSEESGLTGHGPITVVVDPVDGSTNASRGLPWYAASLCAVDALGPFAASVVNLASGVRFQAVRGGGVEADRPVSPSACVRLSEAIVGMSGWAPTHGGWAQYRTYGAAALDLCNVATGALDGWLDVDDALGVWDYLGAYLICQEAGVAMVDARGRDLVVLDHAERRAPIAAATPELLQELLALWQTWRPLL
;
A
#
# COMPACT_ATOMS: atom_id res chain seq x y z
N MET A 1 -14.03 -72.65 30.01
CA MET A 1 -13.90 -72.23 28.63
C MET A 1 -13.82 -70.68 28.61
N THR A 2 -12.63 -70.18 28.62
CA THR A 2 -12.31 -68.76 28.72
C THR A 2 -11.94 -68.28 27.36
N SER A 3 -12.73 -67.40 26.78
CA SER A 3 -12.44 -66.72 25.51
C SER A 3 -11.60 -65.44 25.76
N ASN A 4 -10.45 -65.39 25.14
CA ASN A 4 -9.52 -64.27 25.12
C ASN A 4 -10.05 -63.18 24.20
N PRO A 5 -9.95 -61.87 24.50
CA PRO A 5 -10.23 -60.79 23.56
C PRO A 5 -8.99 -60.48 22.73
N GLU A 6 -9.23 -60.19 21.43
CA GLU A 6 -8.24 -59.72 20.49
C GLU A 6 -7.71 -58.29 20.84
N PRO A 7 -6.49 -57.94 20.45
CA PRO A 7 -5.91 -56.62 20.74
C PRO A 7 -6.42 -55.54 19.77
N ASP A 8 -6.82 -54.40 20.35
CA ASP A 8 -7.30 -53.20 19.72
C ASP A 8 -6.32 -52.59 18.73
N ASP A 9 -6.85 -52.23 17.55
CA ASP A 9 -6.25 -51.47 16.48
C ASP A 9 -6.14 -49.97 16.83
N VAL A 10 -5.17 -49.58 17.66
CA VAL A 10 -4.95 -48.20 18.10
C VAL A 10 -3.81 -47.52 17.30
N GLY A 11 -3.19 -48.24 16.35
CA GLY A 11 -1.96 -47.77 15.67
C GLY A 11 -2.16 -46.96 14.36
N ARG A 12 -3.35 -46.99 13.74
CA ARG A 12 -3.54 -46.39 12.40
C ARG A 12 -3.99 -44.91 12.39
N ASP A 13 -4.65 -44.43 13.45
CA ASP A 13 -5.23 -43.06 13.48
C ASP A 13 -4.22 -41.95 13.79
N GLN A 14 -3.04 -42.26 14.32
CA GLN A 14 -2.04 -41.24 14.62
C GLN A 14 -1.11 -40.89 13.46
N THR A 15 -0.96 -41.79 12.48
CA THR A 15 -0.11 -41.54 11.29
C THR A 15 -0.85 -40.74 10.23
N GLU A 16 -2.16 -40.89 10.10
CA GLU A 16 -2.98 -40.09 9.16
C GLU A 16 -3.25 -38.67 9.65
N ARG A 17 -3.30 -38.46 10.98
CA ARG A 17 -3.43 -37.09 11.55
C ARG A 17 -2.14 -36.27 11.49
N ARG A 18 -1.00 -36.89 11.25
CA ARG A 18 0.30 -36.19 11.10
C ARG A 18 0.60 -35.79 9.66
N ALA A 19 -0.03 -36.44 8.67
CA ALA A 19 0.11 -36.11 7.26
C ALA A 19 -0.80 -34.94 6.78
N ALA A 20 -1.81 -34.54 7.59
CA ALA A 20 -2.74 -33.46 7.25
C ALA A 20 -2.31 -32.07 7.76
N LYS A 21 -1.07 -31.90 8.27
CA LYS A 21 -0.54 -30.63 8.82
C LYS A 21 0.65 -30.02 8.10
N THR A 22 1.00 -30.51 6.92
CA THR A 22 1.91 -29.79 6.03
C THR A 22 1.16 -29.35 4.78
N GLY A 23 0.05 -28.64 4.97
CA GLY A 23 -0.47 -27.71 3.98
C GLY A 23 0.59 -26.61 3.81
N ASP A 24 1.01 -26.41 2.59
CA ASP A 24 1.95 -25.41 2.12
C ASP A 24 1.43 -24.02 2.59
N ALA A 25 1.82 -23.62 3.79
CA ALA A 25 1.55 -22.26 4.27
C ALA A 25 2.47 -21.37 3.45
N GLY A 26 1.89 -20.55 2.58
CA GLY A 26 2.64 -19.58 1.79
C GLY A 26 3.61 -18.75 2.64
N PRO A 27 4.48 -17.94 2.04
CA PRO A 27 5.50 -17.18 2.76
C PRO A 27 4.86 -16.31 3.83
N SER A 28 5.52 -16.20 5.00
CA SER A 28 5.05 -15.31 6.06
C SER A 28 5.17 -13.84 5.66
N GLY A 29 4.36 -12.95 6.25
CA GLY A 29 4.47 -11.50 6.02
C GLY A 29 5.88 -10.98 6.24
N ALA A 30 6.58 -11.45 7.27
CA ALA A 30 7.96 -11.06 7.54
C ALA A 30 8.93 -11.50 6.43
N ALA A 31 8.73 -12.69 5.84
CA ALA A 31 9.54 -13.14 4.70
C ALA A 31 9.29 -12.28 3.45
N ILE A 32 8.04 -11.85 3.22
CA ILE A 32 7.71 -10.93 2.14
C ILE A 32 8.37 -9.56 2.36
N LEU A 33 8.32 -9.03 3.59
CA LEU A 33 8.95 -7.74 3.89
C LEU A 33 10.47 -7.78 3.68
N ALA A 34 11.14 -8.89 4.01
CA ALA A 34 12.56 -9.05 3.72
C ALA A 34 12.86 -9.02 2.21
N VAL A 35 12.02 -9.66 1.39
CA VAL A 35 12.11 -9.55 -0.08
C VAL A 35 11.92 -8.11 -0.54
N PHE A 36 10.94 -7.39 0.01
CA PHE A 36 10.70 -5.99 -0.35
C PHE A 36 11.89 -5.10 0.03
N ASP A 37 12.52 -5.33 1.19
CA ASP A 37 13.69 -4.57 1.61
C ASP A 37 14.87 -4.77 0.64
N ASP A 38 15.16 -6.01 0.24
CA ASP A 38 16.21 -6.31 -0.74
C ASP A 38 15.92 -5.66 -2.10
N LEU A 39 14.68 -5.73 -2.58
CA LEU A 39 14.27 -5.14 -3.87
C LEU A 39 14.30 -3.61 -3.86
N VAL A 40 13.93 -2.97 -2.75
CA VAL A 40 14.04 -1.51 -2.61
C VAL A 40 15.51 -1.08 -2.54
N ALA A 41 16.40 -1.89 -1.95
CA ALA A 41 17.83 -1.61 -1.99
C ALA A 41 18.39 -1.69 -3.41
N ASP A 42 18.04 -2.73 -4.18
CA ASP A 42 18.41 -2.85 -5.60
C ASP A 42 17.86 -1.67 -6.42
N LEU A 43 16.62 -1.25 -6.15
CA LEU A 43 15.99 -0.08 -6.79
C LEU A 43 16.76 1.22 -6.50
N VAL A 44 17.11 1.47 -5.24
CA VAL A 44 17.86 2.67 -4.85
C VAL A 44 19.23 2.71 -5.54
N GLU A 45 19.92 1.56 -5.65
CA GLU A 45 21.18 1.46 -6.37
C GLU A 45 20.99 1.77 -7.86
N ALA A 46 19.98 1.20 -8.52
CA ALA A 46 19.69 1.44 -9.93
C ALA A 46 19.34 2.91 -10.22
N LEU A 47 18.59 3.55 -9.32
CA LEU A 47 18.23 4.96 -9.45
C LEU A 47 19.42 5.90 -9.20
N ALA A 48 20.38 5.50 -8.35
CA ALA A 48 21.60 6.30 -8.09
C ALA A 48 22.51 6.38 -9.32
N ASP A 49 22.47 5.38 -10.21
CA ASP A 49 23.22 5.34 -11.46
C ASP A 49 22.53 6.08 -12.62
N LEU A 50 21.33 6.63 -12.40
CA LEU A 50 20.55 7.28 -13.45
C LEU A 50 20.95 8.76 -13.60
N ASP A 51 21.54 9.11 -14.72
CA ASP A 51 21.97 10.49 -15.04
C ASP A 51 20.83 11.43 -15.41
N ASP A 52 19.74 10.92 -15.97
CA ASP A 52 18.63 11.69 -16.54
C ASP A 52 17.27 11.24 -15.98
N TRP A 53 16.67 12.09 -15.17
CA TRP A 53 15.36 11.91 -14.53
C TRP A 53 14.20 12.55 -15.31
N GLY A 54 14.44 12.95 -16.56
CA GLY A 54 13.44 13.54 -17.46
C GLY A 54 12.46 12.51 -18.03
N HIS A 55 11.56 12.98 -18.89
CA HIS A 55 10.58 12.12 -19.56
C HIS A 55 11.22 10.97 -20.34
N SER A 56 10.59 9.78 -20.29
CA SER A 56 11.06 8.57 -20.96
C SER A 56 10.98 8.67 -22.49
N GLY A 57 10.04 9.48 -23.01
CA GLY A 57 9.70 9.54 -24.44
C GLY A 57 8.68 8.47 -24.87
N GLY A 58 8.23 7.62 -23.94
CA GLY A 58 7.12 6.67 -24.12
C GLY A 58 5.76 7.36 -23.97
N ARG A 59 5.14 7.24 -22.80
CA ARG A 59 3.94 8.01 -22.44
C ARG A 59 4.30 9.43 -22.02
N SER A 60 3.37 10.38 -22.16
CA SER A 60 3.59 11.81 -21.85
C SER A 60 3.81 12.10 -20.36
N ASP A 61 3.34 11.21 -19.50
CA ASP A 61 3.37 11.28 -18.04
C ASP A 61 4.47 10.39 -17.41
N GLN A 62 5.17 9.58 -18.22
CA GLN A 62 6.19 8.65 -17.78
C GLN A 62 7.60 9.27 -17.81
N TYR A 63 8.33 9.09 -16.75
CA TYR A 63 9.73 9.48 -16.64
C TYR A 63 10.67 8.27 -16.80
N ARG A 64 11.97 8.52 -16.98
CA ARG A 64 12.97 7.45 -17.15
C ARG A 64 13.18 6.65 -15.89
N HIS A 65 13.10 7.29 -14.74
CA HIS A 65 13.22 6.60 -13.45
C HIS A 65 12.04 5.65 -13.21
N ASP A 66 10.82 5.94 -13.71
CA ASP A 66 9.69 5.02 -13.60
C ASP A 66 9.97 3.73 -14.38
N VAL A 67 10.53 3.85 -15.60
CA VAL A 67 10.87 2.68 -16.43
C VAL A 67 11.94 1.83 -15.76
N VAL A 68 13.03 2.45 -15.27
CA VAL A 68 14.12 1.73 -14.60
C VAL A 68 13.62 1.08 -13.31
N ALA A 69 12.82 1.79 -12.52
CA ALA A 69 12.27 1.29 -11.27
C ALA A 69 11.33 0.08 -11.50
N ASP A 70 10.46 0.17 -12.51
CA ASP A 70 9.55 -0.91 -12.87
C ASP A 70 10.32 -2.16 -13.31
N GLU A 71 11.31 -2.01 -14.20
CA GLU A 71 12.15 -3.13 -14.66
C GLU A 71 12.86 -3.86 -13.52
N VAL A 72 13.44 -3.13 -12.56
CA VAL A 72 14.13 -3.69 -11.39
C VAL A 72 13.16 -4.47 -10.50
N LEU A 73 12.05 -3.85 -10.11
CA LEU A 73 11.08 -4.46 -9.20
C LEU A 73 10.38 -5.66 -9.83
N LEU A 74 9.97 -5.57 -11.11
CA LEU A 74 9.34 -6.68 -11.81
C LEU A 74 10.28 -7.88 -11.91
N ALA A 75 11.54 -7.66 -12.33
CA ALA A 75 12.50 -8.75 -12.46
C ALA A 75 12.74 -9.46 -11.12
N GLY A 76 12.81 -8.71 -10.03
CA GLY A 76 12.98 -9.26 -8.69
C GLY A 76 11.75 -10.03 -8.21
N LEU A 77 10.58 -9.42 -8.29
CA LEU A 77 9.32 -10.04 -7.85
C LEU A 77 8.96 -11.30 -8.64
N HIS A 78 9.22 -11.32 -9.95
CA HIS A 78 9.04 -12.52 -10.77
C HIS A 78 10.01 -13.65 -10.41
N ARG A 79 11.26 -13.34 -10.02
CA ARG A 79 12.22 -14.35 -9.53
C ARG A 79 11.73 -15.04 -8.25
N GLU A 80 11.00 -14.29 -7.41
CA GLU A 80 10.36 -14.81 -6.20
C GLU A 80 9.02 -15.55 -6.48
N GLY A 81 8.56 -15.57 -7.73
CA GLY A 81 7.37 -16.30 -8.14
C GLY A 81 6.04 -15.57 -7.87
N PHE A 82 6.08 -14.25 -7.73
CA PHE A 82 4.87 -13.42 -7.56
C PHE A 82 4.25 -13.02 -8.90
N ALA A 83 2.90 -12.91 -8.94
CA ALA A 83 2.23 -12.06 -9.89
C ALA A 83 2.45 -10.59 -9.48
N VAL A 84 2.54 -9.68 -10.44
CA VAL A 84 2.78 -8.26 -10.16
C VAL A 84 1.73 -7.42 -10.86
N LEU A 85 1.09 -6.51 -10.14
CA LEU A 85 0.26 -5.45 -10.70
C LEU A 85 0.98 -4.12 -10.49
N SER A 86 1.65 -3.65 -11.55
CA SER A 86 2.40 -2.39 -11.54
C SER A 86 1.63 -1.27 -12.23
N GLU A 87 1.82 -0.03 -11.79
CA GLU A 87 1.36 1.17 -12.49
C GLU A 87 1.83 1.20 -13.93
N GLU A 88 3.12 0.89 -14.16
CA GLU A 88 3.79 1.03 -15.43
C GLU A 88 3.46 -0.10 -16.42
N SER A 89 3.51 -1.33 -15.94
CA SER A 89 3.44 -2.55 -16.77
C SER A 89 2.11 -3.30 -16.69
N GLY A 90 1.18 -2.88 -15.80
CA GLY A 90 -0.06 -3.59 -15.55
C GLY A 90 0.15 -4.94 -14.86
N LEU A 91 -0.79 -5.87 -15.08
CA LEU A 91 -0.73 -7.20 -14.47
C LEU A 91 0.18 -8.13 -15.29
N THR A 92 1.23 -8.64 -14.64
CA THR A 92 2.22 -9.55 -15.24
C THR A 92 2.52 -10.74 -14.33
N GLY A 93 3.08 -11.80 -14.88
CA GLY A 93 3.42 -13.02 -14.13
C GLY A 93 2.20 -13.81 -13.65
N HIS A 94 2.43 -14.83 -12.84
CA HIS A 94 1.41 -15.71 -12.28
C HIS A 94 1.84 -16.19 -10.90
N GLY A 95 0.90 -16.30 -9.96
CA GLY A 95 1.19 -16.80 -8.61
C GLY A 95 -0.04 -16.70 -7.70
N PRO A 96 -0.01 -17.36 -6.54
CA PRO A 96 -1.06 -17.26 -5.53
C PRO A 96 -1.05 -15.93 -4.77
N ILE A 97 0.05 -15.18 -4.87
CA ILE A 97 0.23 -13.86 -4.30
C ILE A 97 0.44 -12.87 -5.44
N THR A 98 -0.29 -11.77 -5.42
CA THR A 98 -0.09 -10.63 -6.31
C THR A 98 0.55 -9.50 -5.51
N VAL A 99 1.69 -8.98 -5.97
CA VAL A 99 2.28 -7.76 -5.40
C VAL A 99 1.81 -6.58 -6.23
N VAL A 100 1.11 -5.66 -5.59
CA VAL A 100 0.71 -4.37 -6.18
C VAL A 100 1.84 -3.39 -5.95
N VAL A 101 2.29 -2.72 -7.03
CA VAL A 101 3.51 -1.89 -7.01
C VAL A 101 3.26 -0.54 -7.66
N ASP A 102 3.61 0.51 -6.94
CA ASP A 102 3.99 1.79 -7.53
C ASP A 102 5.51 1.92 -7.40
N PRO A 103 6.26 1.84 -8.50
CA PRO A 103 7.72 1.90 -8.45
C PRO A 103 8.24 3.25 -7.95
N VAL A 104 7.59 4.37 -8.31
CA VAL A 104 7.95 5.73 -7.88
C VAL A 104 6.69 6.59 -7.74
N ASP A 105 5.91 6.41 -6.67
CA ASP A 105 4.84 7.34 -6.30
C ASP A 105 5.40 8.76 -6.10
N GLY A 106 4.92 9.71 -6.87
CA GLY A 106 5.45 11.07 -6.89
C GLY A 106 6.57 11.31 -7.93
N SER A 107 6.50 10.67 -9.10
CA SER A 107 7.48 10.78 -10.20
C SER A 107 7.79 12.22 -10.62
N THR A 108 6.80 13.12 -10.58
CA THR A 108 7.03 14.56 -10.84
C THR A 108 7.92 15.17 -9.76
N ASN A 109 7.74 14.83 -8.50
CA ASN A 109 8.60 15.29 -7.41
C ASN A 109 10.03 14.79 -7.62
N ALA A 110 10.17 13.49 -7.88
CA ALA A 110 11.46 12.86 -8.14
C ALA A 110 12.20 13.57 -9.29
N SER A 111 11.54 13.80 -10.43
CA SER A 111 12.11 14.48 -11.60
C SER A 111 12.53 15.93 -11.33
N ARG A 112 11.97 16.56 -10.30
CA ARG A 112 12.26 17.95 -9.90
C ARG A 112 13.20 18.06 -8.70
N GLY A 113 13.67 16.92 -8.17
CA GLY A 113 14.52 16.87 -6.98
C GLY A 113 13.81 17.25 -5.68
N LEU A 114 12.48 17.17 -5.63
CA LEU A 114 11.71 17.34 -4.41
C LEU A 114 11.78 16.03 -3.62
N PRO A 115 12.22 16.00 -2.35
CA PRO A 115 12.51 14.76 -1.62
C PRO A 115 11.25 14.10 -1.05
N TRP A 116 10.19 13.96 -1.87
CA TRP A 116 8.91 13.40 -1.48
C TRP A 116 8.36 12.51 -2.61
N TYR A 117 8.91 11.30 -2.69
CA TYR A 117 8.53 10.25 -3.63
C TYR A 117 8.90 8.88 -3.03
N ALA A 118 8.17 7.83 -3.37
CA ALA A 118 8.29 6.54 -2.70
C ALA A 118 8.18 5.34 -3.64
N ALA A 119 8.80 4.23 -3.25
CA ALA A 119 8.35 2.91 -3.69
C ALA A 119 7.25 2.42 -2.74
N SER A 120 6.13 1.95 -3.32
CA SER A 120 4.99 1.39 -2.60
C SER A 120 4.74 -0.04 -3.08
N LEU A 121 4.90 -1.03 -2.18
CA LEU A 121 4.71 -2.45 -2.46
C LEU A 121 3.69 -3.04 -1.49
N CYS A 122 2.73 -3.81 -2.01
CA CYS A 122 1.71 -4.48 -1.21
C CYS A 122 1.44 -5.90 -1.71
N ALA A 123 1.76 -6.91 -0.92
CA ALA A 123 1.42 -8.29 -1.20
C ALA A 123 -0.04 -8.59 -0.81
N VAL A 124 -0.75 -9.19 -1.76
CA VAL A 124 -2.18 -9.53 -1.66
C VAL A 124 -2.35 -11.04 -1.86
N ASP A 125 -2.99 -11.68 -0.91
CA ASP A 125 -3.42 -13.08 -1.00
C ASP A 125 -4.94 -13.18 -1.19
N ALA A 126 -5.51 -14.39 -1.09
CA ALA A 126 -6.94 -14.61 -1.21
C ALA A 126 -7.79 -13.91 -0.12
N LEU A 127 -7.17 -13.45 0.97
CA LEU A 127 -7.84 -12.74 2.06
C LEU A 127 -7.63 -11.22 1.98
N GLY A 128 -6.90 -10.73 0.98
CA GLY A 128 -6.59 -9.31 0.77
C GLY A 128 -5.14 -8.93 1.09
N PRO A 129 -4.82 -7.65 1.28
CA PRO A 129 -3.49 -7.17 1.65
C PRO A 129 -2.96 -7.83 2.92
N PHE A 130 -1.70 -8.31 2.93
CA PHE A 130 -1.16 -8.98 4.10
C PHE A 130 0.27 -8.59 4.48
N ALA A 131 1.04 -8.00 3.56
CA ALA A 131 2.33 -7.39 3.86
C ALA A 131 2.52 -6.16 2.96
N ALA A 132 2.96 -5.05 3.50
CA ALA A 132 3.16 -3.81 2.76
C ALA A 132 4.43 -3.09 3.20
N SER A 133 5.09 -2.42 2.26
CA SER A 133 6.23 -1.54 2.48
C SER A 133 6.07 -0.28 1.65
N VAL A 134 6.17 0.89 2.29
CA VAL A 134 6.25 2.21 1.64
C VAL A 134 7.55 2.87 2.09
N VAL A 135 8.42 3.18 1.13
CA VAL A 135 9.76 3.72 1.41
C VAL A 135 9.94 5.02 0.68
N ASN A 136 10.20 6.11 1.40
CA ASN A 136 10.61 7.36 0.79
C ASN A 136 12.01 7.20 0.19
N LEU A 137 12.11 7.18 -1.13
CA LEU A 137 13.35 6.90 -1.85
C LEU A 137 14.41 8.02 -1.72
N ALA A 138 13.99 9.23 -1.34
CA ALA A 138 14.92 10.34 -1.13
C ALA A 138 15.57 10.33 0.26
N SER A 139 14.85 9.85 1.29
CA SER A 139 15.29 9.93 2.70
C SER A 139 15.58 8.57 3.32
N GLY A 140 15.12 7.48 2.72
CA GLY A 140 15.16 6.12 3.28
C GLY A 140 14.13 5.87 4.39
N VAL A 141 13.28 6.84 4.74
CA VAL A 141 12.23 6.64 5.76
C VAL A 141 11.24 5.60 5.28
N ARG A 142 11.01 4.58 6.12
CA ARG A 142 10.26 3.38 5.80
C ARG A 142 9.05 3.20 6.72
N PHE A 143 7.97 2.66 6.14
CA PHE A 143 6.76 2.20 6.82
C PHE A 143 6.45 0.79 6.33
N GLN A 144 6.27 -0.14 7.24
CA GLN A 144 5.94 -1.54 6.94
C GLN A 144 4.80 -2.04 7.81
N ALA A 145 3.97 -2.92 7.26
CA ALA A 145 2.90 -3.57 8.01
C ALA A 145 2.73 -5.02 7.56
N VAL A 146 2.32 -5.85 8.52
CA VAL A 146 1.85 -7.22 8.28
C VAL A 146 0.45 -7.31 8.88
N ARG A 147 -0.49 -7.91 8.16
CA ARG A 147 -1.88 -8.12 8.62
C ARG A 147 -1.91 -8.76 10.00
N GLY A 148 -2.50 -8.06 11.00
CA GLY A 148 -2.55 -8.48 12.39
C GLY A 148 -1.22 -8.41 13.14
N GLY A 149 -0.18 -7.83 12.54
CA GLY A 149 1.16 -7.69 13.11
C GLY A 149 1.50 -6.27 13.57
N GLY A 150 0.64 -5.30 13.25
CA GLY A 150 0.89 -3.89 13.50
C GLY A 150 1.81 -3.25 12.47
N VAL A 151 2.31 -2.05 12.79
CA VAL A 151 3.18 -1.25 11.91
C VAL A 151 4.57 -1.13 12.51
N GLU A 152 5.59 -1.36 11.68
CA GLU A 152 6.99 -0.99 11.94
C GLU A 152 7.36 0.21 11.05
N ALA A 153 7.94 1.25 11.65
CA ALA A 153 8.33 2.44 10.92
C ALA A 153 9.51 3.16 11.58
N ASP A 154 10.29 3.89 10.76
CA ASP A 154 11.39 4.75 11.23
C ASP A 154 10.91 6.02 11.97
N ARG A 155 9.61 6.15 12.14
CA ARG A 155 8.95 7.22 12.91
C ARG A 155 7.92 6.63 13.87
N PRO A 156 7.61 7.29 15.00
CA PRO A 156 6.52 6.85 15.86
C PRO A 156 5.19 6.78 15.09
N VAL A 157 4.49 5.66 15.23
CA VAL A 157 3.15 5.46 14.67
C VAL A 157 2.13 5.77 15.76
N SER A 158 1.42 6.88 15.60
CA SER A 158 0.42 7.38 16.55
C SER A 158 -0.52 8.33 15.82
N PRO A 159 -1.61 7.82 15.23
CA PRO A 159 -2.63 8.69 14.64
C PRO A 159 -3.11 9.75 15.62
N SER A 160 -3.48 10.91 15.12
CA SER A 160 -3.94 12.01 15.97
C SER A 160 -5.32 11.71 16.58
N ALA A 161 -5.71 12.48 17.57
CA ALA A 161 -7.06 12.44 18.15
C ALA A 161 -7.98 13.54 17.59
N CYS A 162 -7.66 14.12 16.43
CA CYS A 162 -8.45 15.17 15.81
C CYS A 162 -9.81 14.62 15.35
N VAL A 163 -10.90 15.26 15.81
CA VAL A 163 -12.26 14.84 15.51
C VAL A 163 -13.03 15.85 14.66
N ARG A 164 -12.46 17.05 14.40
CA ARG A 164 -13.14 18.12 13.67
C ARG A 164 -12.30 18.64 12.51
N LEU A 165 -12.92 18.74 11.34
CA LEU A 165 -12.30 19.27 10.15
C LEU A 165 -11.71 20.68 10.34
N SER A 166 -12.42 21.54 11.09
CA SER A 166 -11.97 22.92 11.35
C SER A 166 -10.67 23.03 12.16
N GLU A 167 -10.22 21.94 12.76
CA GLU A 167 -8.96 21.86 13.53
C GLU A 167 -7.91 21.02 12.79
N ALA A 168 -8.31 20.30 11.74
CA ALA A 168 -7.50 19.30 11.06
C ALA A 168 -6.46 19.92 10.11
N ILE A 169 -5.31 19.23 10.03
CA ILE A 169 -4.34 19.34 8.94
C ILE A 169 -4.63 18.22 7.97
N VAL A 170 -5.11 18.56 6.78
CA VAL A 170 -5.57 17.60 5.77
C VAL A 170 -4.59 17.53 4.61
N GLY A 171 -4.14 16.32 4.26
CA GLY A 171 -3.45 16.04 3.01
C GLY A 171 -4.44 15.83 1.86
N MET A 172 -4.03 16.07 0.63
CA MET A 172 -4.89 15.78 -0.52
C MET A 172 -4.11 15.53 -1.81
N SER A 173 -4.71 14.72 -2.67
CA SER A 173 -4.40 14.62 -4.10
C SER A 173 -5.50 15.33 -4.89
N GLY A 174 -5.10 15.91 -6.03
CA GLY A 174 -6.02 16.67 -6.87
C GLY A 174 -6.23 18.12 -6.43
N TRP A 175 -7.25 18.74 -6.98
CA TRP A 175 -7.51 20.17 -6.83
C TRP A 175 -8.85 20.43 -6.13
N ALA A 176 -8.80 20.93 -4.89
CA ALA A 176 -10.00 21.29 -4.14
C ALA A 176 -10.75 22.43 -4.83
N PRO A 177 -12.03 22.27 -5.23
CA PRO A 177 -12.79 23.30 -5.93
C PRO A 177 -13.11 24.52 -5.05
N THR A 178 -13.16 24.31 -3.72
CA THR A 178 -13.37 25.38 -2.72
C THR A 178 -12.61 25.06 -1.45
N HIS A 179 -12.46 26.05 -0.56
CA HIS A 179 -11.91 25.81 0.78
C HIS A 179 -12.82 24.85 1.58
N GLY A 180 -12.27 23.75 2.08
CA GLY A 180 -13.02 22.68 2.75
C GLY A 180 -13.38 22.94 4.21
N GLY A 181 -12.90 24.03 4.81
CA GLY A 181 -13.15 24.34 6.23
C GLY A 181 -12.09 23.80 7.20
N TRP A 182 -11.02 23.17 6.73
CA TRP A 182 -9.89 22.69 7.52
C TRP A 182 -9.06 23.84 8.13
N ALA A 183 -8.27 23.53 9.15
CA ALA A 183 -7.30 24.49 9.70
C ALA A 183 -6.13 24.74 8.74
N GLN A 184 -5.59 23.66 8.16
CA GLN A 184 -4.52 23.70 7.17
C GLN A 184 -4.67 22.55 6.17
N TYR A 185 -4.04 22.68 5.01
CA TYR A 185 -3.96 21.59 4.03
C TYR A 185 -2.55 21.43 3.47
N ARG A 186 -2.30 20.26 2.90
CA ARG A 186 -1.06 19.90 2.22
C ARG A 186 -1.35 19.13 0.95
N THR A 187 -0.56 19.38 -0.08
CA THR A 187 -0.51 18.61 -1.33
C THR A 187 0.96 18.30 -1.60
N TYR A 188 1.42 17.17 -1.08
CA TYR A 188 2.84 16.83 -1.20
C TYR A 188 3.16 16.12 -2.52
N GLY A 189 2.19 15.40 -3.12
CA GLY A 189 2.28 14.80 -4.44
C GLY A 189 2.90 13.39 -4.46
N ALA A 190 2.75 12.63 -3.36
CA ALA A 190 3.03 11.21 -3.26
C ALA A 190 2.01 10.59 -2.30
N ALA A 191 0.98 9.97 -2.86
CA ALA A 191 -0.21 9.54 -2.10
C ALA A 191 0.12 8.49 -1.04
N ALA A 192 1.00 7.53 -1.34
CA ALA A 192 1.41 6.50 -0.40
C ALA A 192 2.09 7.09 0.84
N LEU A 193 3.00 8.06 0.67
CA LEU A 193 3.65 8.74 1.79
C LEU A 193 2.70 9.64 2.57
N ASP A 194 1.81 10.34 1.87
CA ASP A 194 0.84 11.23 2.49
C ASP A 194 -0.11 10.44 3.40
N LEU A 195 -0.58 9.28 2.94
CA LEU A 195 -1.40 8.36 3.74
C LEU A 195 -0.63 7.80 4.95
N CYS A 196 0.65 7.44 4.80
CA CYS A 196 1.50 7.06 5.94
C CYS A 196 1.64 8.18 6.97
N ASN A 197 1.60 9.45 6.55
CA ASN A 197 1.58 10.59 7.48
C ASN A 197 0.31 10.67 8.33
N VAL A 198 -0.81 10.11 7.88
CA VAL A 198 -2.00 9.99 8.73
C VAL A 198 -1.77 8.94 9.83
N ALA A 199 -1.10 7.83 9.51
CA ALA A 199 -0.74 6.81 10.49
C ALA A 199 0.22 7.32 11.56
N THR A 200 1.07 8.30 11.25
CA THR A 200 2.00 8.92 12.23
C THR A 200 1.44 10.14 12.97
N GLY A 201 0.24 10.62 12.60
CA GLY A 201 -0.34 11.84 13.16
C GLY A 201 0.29 13.13 12.63
N ALA A 202 1.14 13.08 11.60
CA ALA A 202 1.64 14.27 10.92
C ALA A 202 0.56 14.96 10.07
N LEU A 203 -0.41 14.19 9.61
CA LEU A 203 -1.68 14.63 9.05
C LEU A 203 -2.82 14.05 9.90
N ASP A 204 -3.92 14.77 10.01
CA ASP A 204 -5.12 14.30 10.70
C ASP A 204 -6.03 13.48 9.77
N GLY A 205 -6.00 13.81 8.49
CA GLY A 205 -6.72 13.10 7.43
C GLY A 205 -6.13 13.38 6.06
N TRP A 206 -6.60 12.60 5.08
CA TRP A 206 -6.18 12.71 3.68
C TRP A 206 -7.34 12.33 2.74
N LEU A 207 -7.44 12.96 1.58
CA LEU A 207 -8.44 12.62 0.57
C LEU A 207 -7.92 12.80 -0.86
N ASP A 208 -8.37 11.90 -1.75
CA ASP A 208 -8.30 12.14 -3.19
C ASP A 208 -9.55 12.89 -3.66
N VAL A 209 -9.34 13.98 -4.40
CA VAL A 209 -10.43 14.84 -4.90
C VAL A 209 -10.98 14.31 -6.22
N ASP A 210 -10.11 13.81 -7.10
CA ASP A 210 -10.40 13.62 -8.52
C ASP A 210 -10.99 12.24 -8.86
N ASP A 211 -11.06 11.30 -7.89
CA ASP A 211 -11.46 9.89 -8.12
C ASP A 211 -10.58 9.20 -9.19
N ALA A 212 -9.28 9.46 -9.13
CA ALA A 212 -8.34 9.14 -10.20
C ALA A 212 -7.20 8.18 -9.81
N LEU A 213 -7.11 7.78 -8.54
CA LEU A 213 -6.00 6.94 -8.07
C LEU A 213 -6.14 5.48 -8.49
N GLY A 214 -5.04 4.91 -8.99
CA GLY A 214 -4.87 3.47 -9.16
C GLY A 214 -4.65 2.77 -7.82
N VAL A 215 -4.83 1.47 -7.78
CA VAL A 215 -4.68 0.70 -6.53
C VAL A 215 -3.24 0.74 -6.00
N TRP A 216 -2.27 0.96 -6.84
CA TRP A 216 -0.85 1.06 -6.50
C TRP A 216 -0.52 2.34 -5.70
N ASP A 217 -1.22 3.45 -5.93
CA ASP A 217 -1.04 4.73 -5.23
C ASP A 217 -1.34 4.64 -3.73
N TYR A 218 -2.20 3.68 -3.32
CA TYR A 218 -2.72 3.69 -1.95
C TYR A 218 -2.71 2.33 -1.23
N LEU A 219 -2.61 1.17 -1.91
CA LEU A 219 -2.87 -0.11 -1.26
C LEU A 219 -1.81 -0.46 -0.20
N GLY A 220 -0.54 -0.11 -0.42
CA GLY A 220 0.51 -0.26 0.59
C GLY A 220 0.20 0.54 1.85
N ALA A 221 -0.10 1.82 1.66
CA ALA A 221 -0.48 2.70 2.75
C ALA A 221 -1.83 2.32 3.39
N TYR A 222 -2.76 1.73 2.64
CA TYR A 222 -4.03 1.22 3.18
C TYR A 222 -3.80 0.16 4.26
N LEU A 223 -2.93 -0.83 4.02
CA LEU A 223 -2.61 -1.83 5.05
C LEU A 223 -1.91 -1.16 6.25
N ILE A 224 -0.98 -0.24 6.02
CA ILE A 224 -0.30 0.51 7.08
C ILE A 224 -1.31 1.30 7.92
N CYS A 225 -2.25 2.01 7.28
CA CYS A 225 -3.31 2.74 7.95
C CYS A 225 -4.20 1.82 8.79
N GLN A 226 -4.63 0.67 8.22
CA GLN A 226 -5.45 -0.31 8.95
C GLN A 226 -4.74 -0.82 10.22
N GLU A 227 -3.48 -1.22 10.10
CA GLU A 227 -2.69 -1.74 11.22
C GLU A 227 -2.34 -0.65 12.25
N ALA A 228 -2.34 0.62 11.85
CA ALA A 228 -2.20 1.78 12.74
C ALA A 228 -3.53 2.21 13.41
N GLY A 229 -4.67 1.64 13.01
CA GLY A 229 -5.99 2.03 13.51
C GLY A 229 -6.59 3.26 12.82
N VAL A 230 -6.03 3.70 11.69
CA VAL A 230 -6.58 4.76 10.83
C VAL A 230 -7.72 4.19 9.99
N ALA A 231 -8.87 4.86 9.98
CA ALA A 231 -9.97 4.51 9.12
C ALA A 231 -9.74 5.02 7.69
N MET A 232 -9.89 4.12 6.69
CA MET A 232 -9.75 4.46 5.28
C MET A 232 -10.86 3.81 4.47
N VAL A 233 -11.50 4.58 3.58
CA VAL A 233 -12.62 4.16 2.73
C VAL A 233 -12.52 4.80 1.34
N ASP A 234 -13.22 4.22 0.35
CA ASP A 234 -13.46 4.91 -0.92
C ASP A 234 -14.63 5.91 -0.76
N ALA A 235 -14.47 7.11 -1.26
CA ALA A 235 -15.49 8.19 -1.14
C ALA A 235 -16.85 7.84 -1.76
N ARG A 236 -16.88 6.86 -2.68
CA ARG A 236 -18.12 6.33 -3.29
C ARG A 236 -18.57 5.02 -2.64
N GLY A 237 -17.87 4.52 -1.62
CA GLY A 237 -18.22 3.29 -0.92
C GLY A 237 -17.91 2.01 -1.68
N ARG A 238 -17.00 2.06 -2.68
CA ARG A 238 -16.51 0.89 -3.41
C ARG A 238 -15.42 0.19 -2.58
N ASP A 239 -15.12 -1.06 -2.91
CA ASP A 239 -13.98 -1.76 -2.32
C ASP A 239 -12.66 -1.08 -2.74
N LEU A 240 -11.77 -0.82 -1.78
CA LEU A 240 -10.43 -0.29 -2.03
C LEU A 240 -9.47 -1.38 -2.54
N VAL A 241 -9.73 -2.65 -2.26
CA VAL A 241 -8.92 -3.76 -2.75
C VAL A 241 -9.43 -4.18 -4.12
N VAL A 242 -8.79 -3.68 -5.17
CA VAL A 242 -9.13 -3.98 -6.56
C VAL A 242 -7.85 -4.27 -7.34
N LEU A 243 -7.80 -5.42 -8.02
CA LEU A 243 -6.64 -5.85 -8.80
C LEU A 243 -6.87 -5.71 -10.31
N ASP A 244 -7.69 -4.74 -10.71
CA ASP A 244 -7.88 -4.37 -12.11
C ASP A 244 -7.15 -3.06 -12.39
N HIS A 245 -6.20 -3.09 -13.32
CA HIS A 245 -5.37 -1.94 -13.68
C HIS A 245 -6.17 -0.74 -14.22
N ALA A 246 -7.35 -0.97 -14.79
CA ALA A 246 -8.19 0.10 -15.35
C ALA A 246 -9.04 0.82 -14.28
N GLU A 247 -9.21 0.22 -13.11
CA GLU A 247 -10.05 0.76 -12.05
C GLU A 247 -9.38 1.92 -11.31
N ARG A 248 -10.20 2.89 -10.90
CA ARG A 248 -9.76 4.06 -10.12
C ARG A 248 -10.63 4.22 -8.88
N ARG A 249 -10.05 4.82 -7.83
CA ARG A 249 -10.69 5.05 -6.52
C ARG A 249 -10.43 6.46 -6.04
N ALA A 250 -11.29 6.91 -5.11
CA ALA A 250 -11.11 8.13 -4.34
C ALA A 250 -10.95 7.77 -2.85
N PRO A 251 -9.77 7.33 -2.41
CA PRO A 251 -9.55 7.01 -1.02
C PRO A 251 -9.64 8.26 -0.14
N ILE A 252 -10.24 8.08 1.04
CA ILE A 252 -10.28 9.05 2.13
C ILE A 252 -9.82 8.34 3.39
N ALA A 253 -8.84 8.90 4.08
CA ALA A 253 -8.31 8.40 5.35
C ALA A 253 -8.46 9.47 6.45
N ALA A 254 -8.73 9.04 7.67
CA ALA A 254 -8.75 9.91 8.83
C ALA A 254 -8.31 9.20 10.10
N ALA A 255 -7.66 9.95 10.98
CA ALA A 255 -7.18 9.45 12.27
C ALA A 255 -8.32 9.03 13.21
N THR A 256 -9.53 9.61 13.02
CA THR A 256 -10.72 9.29 13.82
C THR A 256 -11.94 9.05 12.93
N PRO A 257 -12.90 8.22 13.38
CA PRO A 257 -14.16 8.00 12.65
C PRO A 257 -14.98 9.29 12.46
N GLU A 258 -14.95 10.19 13.43
CA GLU A 258 -15.66 11.47 13.39
C GLU A 258 -15.12 12.37 12.27
N LEU A 259 -13.79 12.51 12.20
CA LEU A 259 -13.15 13.27 11.13
C LEU A 259 -13.40 12.64 9.75
N LEU A 260 -13.40 11.30 9.67
CA LEU A 260 -13.72 10.59 8.43
C LEU A 260 -15.10 10.97 7.90
N GLN A 261 -16.12 11.05 8.78
CA GLN A 261 -17.46 11.46 8.37
C GLN A 261 -17.50 12.90 7.84
N GLU A 262 -16.75 13.82 8.46
CA GLU A 262 -16.66 15.20 7.98
C GLU A 262 -15.95 15.29 6.61
N LEU A 263 -14.87 14.52 6.40
CA LEU A 263 -14.18 14.46 5.10
C LEU A 263 -15.06 13.85 4.00
N LEU A 264 -15.82 12.80 4.31
CA LEU A 264 -16.78 12.20 3.40
C LEU A 264 -17.88 13.19 3.02
N ALA A 265 -18.44 13.90 3.99
CA ALA A 265 -19.45 14.93 3.76
C ALA A 265 -18.91 16.06 2.88
N LEU A 266 -17.67 16.51 3.14
CA LEU A 266 -17.01 17.51 2.32
C LEU A 266 -16.85 17.04 0.87
N TRP A 267 -16.32 15.83 0.65
CA TRP A 267 -16.13 15.25 -0.69
C TRP A 267 -17.47 15.19 -1.47
N GLN A 268 -18.55 14.81 -0.81
CA GLN A 268 -19.89 14.79 -1.42
C GLN A 268 -20.36 16.18 -1.85
N THR A 269 -19.99 17.26 -1.13
CA THR A 269 -20.34 18.63 -1.53
C THR A 269 -19.54 19.09 -2.75
N TRP A 270 -18.33 18.58 -2.94
CA TRP A 270 -17.49 18.93 -4.10
C TRP A 270 -17.84 18.17 -5.37
N ARG A 271 -18.35 16.95 -5.25
CA ARG A 271 -18.67 16.08 -6.38
C ARG A 271 -19.46 16.74 -7.52
N PRO A 272 -20.48 17.59 -7.27
CA PRO A 272 -21.18 18.29 -8.35
C PRO A 272 -20.35 19.37 -9.04
N LEU A 273 -19.21 19.73 -8.50
CA LEU A 273 -18.31 20.79 -9.00
C LEU A 273 -17.13 20.21 -9.80
N LEU A 274 -16.91 18.91 -9.70
CA LEU A 274 -15.89 18.15 -10.42
C LEU A 274 -16.47 17.54 -11.71
#